data_eed4bdc6a11692ae5a874904a7639099
#
_entry.id   eed4bdc6a11692ae5a874904a7639099
#
_cell.length_a   1.000
_cell.length_b   1.000
_cell.length_c   1.000
_cell.angle_alpha   90.00
_cell.angle_beta   90.00
_cell.angle_gamma   90.00
#
_symmetry.space_group_name_H-M   'P 1'
#
loop_
_entity.id
_entity.type
_entity.pdbx_description
1 polymer ?
#
loop_
_entity_poly.entity_id
_entity_poly.type
_entity_poly.pdbx_seq_one_letter_code
_entity_poly.pdbx_strand_id
1 'polypeptide(L)'
;MSVLVSVISHRPFKKVKVQFDYLKILADEFGIDVQFQYQSKEYYDQVPKEYFESMSILLDESATCAGDNLYNSSKTFHKYDYILNMDDDLSRFSDVVLKEGKLGHTVNSSTGRDYYDVNLESADVLNRFIKDGIEKINSGNFAYVTMQGRLFCEYRDYVWKDTKSTSSTQFALWRSGLFKEAIDYFRQFEFPRVHGYDQFYRAYAMDKGYTYSCNIRMALYTKNQGVNDSVIRPDGTFADLSVLDTIFVKELYPGMFKYRKMRTGFVKLEPGHDDGIDGYLKDREINTLNNHNLDKFNDPYIKDISKIRSGEYVK
;
A
#
# COMPACT_ATOMS: atom_id res chain seq x y z
N MET A 1 -24.46 1.52 1.63
CA MET A 1 -23.01 1.76 1.77
C MET A 1 -22.29 0.49 1.38
N SER A 2 -21.55 0.55 0.30
CA SER A 2 -20.92 -0.61 -0.33
C SER A 2 -19.40 -0.56 -0.20
N VAL A 3 -18.79 -1.70 0.07
CA VAL A 3 -17.33 -1.84 0.26
C VAL A 3 -16.83 -2.96 -0.64
N LEU A 4 -15.71 -2.72 -1.31
CA LEU A 4 -14.94 -3.74 -2.00
C LEU A 4 -13.60 -3.92 -1.32
N VAL A 5 -13.24 -5.14 -0.99
CA VAL A 5 -11.86 -5.53 -0.68
C VAL A 5 -11.17 -5.89 -1.99
N SER A 6 -10.12 -5.16 -2.34
CA SER A 6 -9.35 -5.36 -3.58
C SER A 6 -7.94 -5.81 -3.27
N VAL A 7 -7.57 -6.99 -3.77
CA VAL A 7 -6.24 -7.57 -3.66
C VAL A 7 -5.69 -7.81 -5.06
N ILE A 8 -4.46 -7.38 -5.29
CA ILE A 8 -3.71 -7.72 -6.51
C ILE A 8 -2.61 -8.71 -6.15
N SER A 9 -2.41 -9.75 -6.96
CA SER A 9 -1.41 -10.77 -6.66
C SER A 9 -0.63 -11.24 -7.89
N HIS A 10 0.64 -11.52 -7.62
CA HIS A 10 1.58 -12.18 -8.53
C HIS A 10 2.16 -13.47 -7.92
N ARG A 11 1.53 -14.00 -6.87
CA ARG A 11 2.03 -15.13 -6.09
C ARG A 11 1.19 -16.40 -6.30
N PRO A 12 1.82 -17.60 -6.25
CA PRO A 12 1.07 -18.84 -6.33
C PRO A 12 0.10 -19.00 -5.14
N PHE A 13 -1.06 -19.63 -5.40
CA PHE A 13 -2.13 -19.78 -4.42
C PHE A 13 -1.65 -20.28 -3.04
N LYS A 14 -0.75 -21.27 -3.00
CA LYS A 14 -0.21 -21.80 -1.73
C LYS A 14 0.46 -20.75 -0.84
N LYS A 15 0.95 -19.67 -1.41
CA LYS A 15 1.60 -18.57 -0.67
C LYS A 15 0.59 -17.61 -0.07
N VAL A 16 -0.56 -17.45 -0.73
CA VAL A 16 -1.62 -16.50 -0.36
C VAL A 16 -2.86 -17.20 0.24
N LYS A 17 -2.82 -18.51 0.41
CA LYS A 17 -3.96 -19.32 0.90
C LYS A 17 -4.55 -18.78 2.20
N VAL A 18 -3.72 -18.41 3.17
CA VAL A 18 -4.20 -17.86 4.46
C VAL A 18 -5.03 -16.59 4.24
N GLN A 19 -4.64 -15.76 3.27
CA GLN A 19 -5.40 -14.56 2.92
C GLN A 19 -6.74 -14.93 2.26
N PHE A 20 -6.74 -15.89 1.35
CA PHE A 20 -7.95 -16.42 0.76
C PHE A 20 -8.93 -16.95 1.82
N ASP A 21 -8.42 -17.69 2.81
CA ASP A 21 -9.25 -18.30 3.87
C ASP A 21 -10.02 -17.24 4.65
N TYR A 22 -9.36 -16.21 5.18
CA TYR A 22 -10.07 -15.18 5.95
C TYR A 22 -10.88 -14.21 5.09
N LEU A 23 -10.48 -13.97 3.83
CA LEU A 23 -11.27 -13.17 2.90
C LEU A 23 -12.55 -13.90 2.46
N LYS A 24 -12.50 -15.23 2.32
CA LYS A 24 -13.69 -16.04 2.08
C LYS A 24 -14.68 -15.91 3.24
N ILE A 25 -14.19 -16.01 4.49
CA ILE A 25 -15.04 -15.80 5.68
C ILE A 25 -15.63 -14.38 5.67
N LEU A 26 -14.82 -13.36 5.33
CA LEU A 26 -15.28 -11.98 5.24
C LEU A 26 -16.41 -11.81 4.23
N ALA A 27 -16.32 -12.49 3.09
CA ALA A 27 -17.36 -12.46 2.06
C ALA A 27 -18.61 -13.23 2.51
N ASP A 28 -18.46 -14.47 2.98
CA ASP A 28 -19.57 -15.38 3.27
C ASP A 28 -20.37 -14.95 4.51
N GLU A 29 -19.70 -14.51 5.58
CA GLU A 29 -20.35 -14.21 6.85
C GLU A 29 -20.75 -12.74 7.00
N PHE A 30 -19.98 -11.83 6.41
CA PHE A 30 -20.22 -10.40 6.56
C PHE A 30 -20.77 -9.74 5.29
N GLY A 31 -20.87 -10.45 4.18
CA GLY A 31 -21.43 -9.96 2.93
C GLY A 31 -20.60 -8.83 2.30
N ILE A 32 -19.31 -8.84 2.51
CA ILE A 32 -18.38 -7.83 1.94
C ILE A 32 -17.84 -8.37 0.62
N ASP A 33 -17.98 -7.60 -0.45
CA ASP A 33 -17.47 -7.98 -1.76
C ASP A 33 -15.93 -8.04 -1.74
N VAL A 34 -15.38 -9.13 -2.27
CA VAL A 34 -13.94 -9.36 -2.39
C VAL A 34 -13.57 -9.58 -3.84
N GLN A 35 -12.60 -8.83 -4.32
CA GLN A 35 -11.99 -9.02 -5.64
C GLN A 35 -10.51 -9.36 -5.48
N PHE A 36 -10.12 -10.49 -6.04
CA PHE A 36 -8.73 -10.94 -6.06
C PHE A 36 -8.26 -11.02 -7.51
N GLN A 37 -7.24 -10.26 -7.90
CA GLN A 37 -6.80 -10.17 -9.28
C GLN A 37 -5.39 -10.68 -9.48
N TYR A 38 -5.26 -11.68 -10.35
CA TYR A 38 -4.01 -12.29 -10.77
C TYR A 38 -3.48 -11.71 -12.08
N GLN A 39 -2.15 -11.66 -12.22
CA GLN A 39 -1.45 -11.37 -13.48
C GLN A 39 -1.05 -12.65 -14.22
N SER A 40 -0.89 -13.78 -13.50
CA SER A 40 -0.39 -15.03 -14.04
C SER A 40 -1.51 -16.07 -14.14
N LYS A 41 -1.73 -16.57 -15.34
CA LYS A 41 -2.65 -17.68 -15.57
C LYS A 41 -2.25 -18.93 -14.78
N GLU A 42 -0.95 -19.22 -14.71
CA GLU A 42 -0.44 -20.35 -13.93
C GLU A 42 -0.88 -20.30 -12.47
N TYR A 43 -0.86 -19.12 -11.86
CA TYR A 43 -1.25 -18.95 -10.45
C TYR A 43 -2.75 -18.87 -10.27
N TYR A 44 -3.46 -18.27 -11.21
CA TYR A 44 -4.90 -18.24 -11.25
C TYR A 44 -5.50 -19.66 -11.33
N ASP A 45 -4.95 -20.53 -12.19
CA ASP A 45 -5.41 -21.90 -12.38
C ASP A 45 -5.18 -22.80 -11.15
N GLN A 46 -4.35 -22.36 -10.19
CA GLN A 46 -4.12 -23.05 -8.91
C GLN A 46 -5.21 -22.78 -7.86
N VAL A 47 -6.06 -21.78 -8.07
CA VAL A 47 -7.10 -21.42 -7.09
C VAL A 47 -8.22 -22.43 -7.10
N PRO A 48 -8.54 -23.05 -5.94
CA PRO A 48 -9.64 -24.00 -5.83
C PRO A 48 -11.00 -23.35 -6.14
N LYS A 49 -11.90 -24.14 -6.75
CA LYS A 49 -13.22 -23.67 -7.19
C LYS A 49 -14.08 -23.06 -6.08
N GLU A 50 -13.94 -23.55 -4.87
CA GLU A 50 -14.69 -23.10 -3.69
C GLU A 50 -14.53 -21.62 -3.37
N TYR A 51 -13.41 -20.99 -3.79
CA TYR A 51 -13.21 -19.56 -3.57
C TYR A 51 -13.92 -18.70 -4.61
N PHE A 52 -14.15 -19.23 -5.82
CA PHE A 52 -14.89 -18.51 -6.87
C PHE A 52 -16.38 -18.37 -6.55
N GLU A 53 -16.91 -19.18 -5.63
CA GLU A 53 -18.30 -19.09 -5.18
C GLU A 53 -18.54 -17.90 -4.26
N SER A 54 -17.50 -17.49 -3.52
CA SER A 54 -17.57 -16.43 -2.51
C SER A 54 -16.94 -15.11 -2.96
N MET A 55 -15.97 -15.17 -3.86
CA MET A 55 -15.16 -14.03 -4.24
C MET A 55 -15.04 -13.89 -5.76
N SER A 56 -14.89 -12.66 -6.23
CA SER A 56 -14.56 -12.36 -7.62
C SER A 56 -13.06 -12.56 -7.84
N ILE A 57 -12.67 -13.66 -8.49
CA ILE A 57 -11.27 -13.95 -8.79
C ILE A 57 -11.04 -13.71 -10.28
N LEU A 58 -10.20 -12.76 -10.61
CA LEU A 58 -9.98 -12.26 -11.96
C LEU A 58 -8.55 -12.58 -12.45
N LEU A 59 -8.43 -12.77 -13.75
CA LEU A 59 -7.15 -12.90 -14.43
C LEU A 59 -6.97 -11.74 -15.41
N ASP A 60 -5.82 -11.08 -15.32
CA ASP A 60 -5.42 -10.05 -16.28
C ASP A 60 -3.97 -10.26 -16.74
N GLU A 61 -3.82 -11.04 -17.79
CA GLU A 61 -2.51 -11.33 -18.40
C GLU A 61 -1.92 -10.12 -19.14
N SER A 62 -2.68 -9.05 -19.35
CA SER A 62 -2.20 -7.81 -19.98
C SER A 62 -1.41 -6.92 -19.02
N ALA A 63 -1.56 -7.12 -17.71
CA ALA A 63 -0.86 -6.35 -16.71
C ALA A 63 0.63 -6.75 -16.66
N THR A 64 1.51 -5.77 -16.87
CA THR A 64 2.96 -5.99 -16.89
C THR A 64 3.62 -5.73 -15.53
N CYS A 65 2.90 -5.10 -14.62
CA CYS A 65 3.36 -4.74 -13.28
C CYS A 65 2.21 -4.56 -12.30
N ALA A 66 2.52 -4.36 -11.02
CA ALA A 66 1.52 -4.15 -9.98
C ALA A 66 0.62 -2.92 -10.24
N GLY A 67 1.18 -1.83 -10.77
CA GLY A 67 0.42 -0.63 -11.12
C GLY A 67 -0.61 -0.87 -12.23
N ASP A 68 -0.25 -1.63 -13.26
CA ASP A 68 -1.18 -2.02 -14.33
C ASP A 68 -2.31 -2.89 -13.78
N ASN A 69 -1.95 -3.84 -12.90
CA ASN A 69 -2.90 -4.75 -12.27
C ASN A 69 -3.91 -3.97 -11.40
N LEU A 70 -3.42 -3.02 -10.61
CA LEU A 70 -4.29 -2.15 -9.80
C LEU A 70 -5.17 -1.26 -10.67
N TYR A 71 -4.64 -0.67 -11.75
CA TYR A 71 -5.44 0.11 -12.69
C TYR A 71 -6.59 -0.71 -13.28
N ASN A 72 -6.29 -1.92 -13.74
CA ASN A 72 -7.31 -2.80 -14.30
C ASN A 72 -8.34 -3.25 -13.25
N SER A 73 -7.89 -3.55 -12.01
CA SER A 73 -8.77 -3.82 -10.87
C SER A 73 -9.69 -2.63 -10.57
N SER A 74 -9.19 -1.41 -10.70
CA SER A 74 -9.93 -0.19 -10.39
C SER A 74 -11.12 0.11 -11.32
N LYS A 75 -11.26 -0.59 -12.44
CA LYS A 75 -12.39 -0.44 -13.35
C LYS A 75 -13.75 -0.73 -12.70
N THR A 76 -13.75 -1.52 -11.63
CA THR A 76 -14.96 -1.83 -10.85
C THR A 76 -15.20 -0.90 -9.67
N PHE A 77 -14.23 -0.07 -9.27
CA PHE A 77 -14.28 0.72 -8.04
C PHE A 77 -15.43 1.72 -8.01
N HIS A 78 -15.86 2.23 -9.16
CA HIS A 78 -16.98 3.16 -9.27
C HIS A 78 -18.34 2.59 -8.77
N LYS A 79 -18.42 1.28 -8.55
CA LYS A 79 -19.62 0.60 -8.03
C LYS A 79 -19.71 0.63 -6.51
N TYR A 80 -18.66 1.09 -5.84
CA TYR A 80 -18.52 1.02 -4.40
C TYR A 80 -18.28 2.41 -3.79
N ASP A 81 -18.71 2.58 -2.55
CA ASP A 81 -18.45 3.80 -1.79
C ASP A 81 -17.02 3.83 -1.24
N TYR A 82 -16.52 2.64 -0.85
CA TYR A 82 -15.20 2.48 -0.25
C TYR A 82 -14.45 1.27 -0.85
N ILE A 83 -13.12 1.41 -0.92
CA ILE A 83 -12.21 0.35 -1.37
C ILE A 83 -11.20 0.06 -0.26
N LEU A 84 -11.17 -1.16 0.24
CA LEU A 84 -10.07 -1.66 1.04
C LEU A 84 -9.02 -2.27 0.11
N ASN A 85 -7.98 -1.50 -0.19
CA ASN A 85 -6.84 -1.99 -0.97
C ASN A 85 -5.86 -2.72 -0.06
N MET A 86 -5.45 -3.92 -0.46
CA MET A 86 -4.58 -4.80 0.34
C MET A 86 -3.51 -5.47 -0.52
N ASP A 87 -2.29 -5.59 0.03
CA ASP A 87 -1.26 -6.45 -0.54
C ASP A 87 -1.57 -7.94 -0.31
N ASP A 88 -0.97 -8.80 -1.13
CA ASP A 88 -1.19 -10.25 -1.11
C ASP A 88 -0.31 -11.02 -0.09
N ASP A 89 0.42 -10.32 0.77
CA ASP A 89 1.28 -10.93 1.80
C ASP A 89 0.81 -10.68 3.25
N LEU A 90 -0.38 -10.15 3.41
CA LEU A 90 -0.97 -9.91 4.73
C LEU A 90 -1.51 -11.21 5.30
N SER A 91 -0.82 -11.73 6.29
CA SER A 91 -1.10 -13.09 6.82
C SER A 91 -2.10 -13.11 7.97
N ARG A 92 -2.26 -12.00 8.68
CA ARG A 92 -3.11 -11.95 9.87
C ARG A 92 -3.42 -10.52 10.28
N PHE A 93 -4.56 -10.37 10.97
CA PHE A 93 -4.95 -9.16 11.68
C PHE A 93 -5.25 -9.48 13.15
N SER A 94 -4.99 -8.54 14.05
CA SER A 94 -5.28 -8.71 15.46
C SER A 94 -5.56 -7.38 16.15
N ASP A 95 -6.20 -7.44 17.32
CA ASP A 95 -6.30 -6.30 18.22
C ASP A 95 -5.11 -6.24 19.18
N VAL A 96 -4.74 -5.02 19.53
CA VAL A 96 -3.85 -4.76 20.66
C VAL A 96 -4.69 -4.53 21.90
N VAL A 97 -4.52 -5.36 22.92
CA VAL A 97 -5.30 -5.31 24.16
C VAL A 97 -4.42 -5.10 25.37
N LEU A 98 -5.03 -4.59 26.44
CA LEU A 98 -4.44 -4.57 27.77
C LEU A 98 -4.69 -5.93 28.45
N LYS A 99 -3.65 -6.53 29.01
CA LYS A 99 -3.77 -7.67 29.92
C LYS A 99 -3.70 -7.17 31.34
N GLU A 100 -4.73 -7.46 32.13
CA GLU A 100 -4.80 -7.10 33.59
C GLU A 100 -4.56 -5.60 33.86
N GLY A 101 -5.12 -4.73 32.99
CA GLY A 101 -4.96 -3.28 33.14
C GLY A 101 -3.58 -2.74 32.78
N LYS A 102 -2.67 -3.58 32.27
CA LYS A 102 -1.36 -3.19 31.78
C LYS A 102 -1.30 -3.41 30.26
N LEU A 103 -0.55 -2.55 29.57
CA LEU A 103 -0.18 -2.81 28.19
C LEU A 103 0.47 -4.18 28.10
N GLY A 104 -0.14 -5.01 27.30
CA GLY A 104 0.37 -6.35 27.09
C GLY A 104 1.60 -6.36 26.21
N HIS A 105 2.45 -7.33 26.50
CA HIS A 105 3.82 -7.32 26.07
C HIS A 105 4.18 -8.59 25.28
N THR A 106 4.46 -8.49 23.97
CA THR A 106 5.46 -9.37 23.36
C THR A 106 6.74 -8.57 23.23
N VAL A 107 7.80 -9.06 23.87
CA VAL A 107 9.11 -8.42 23.75
C VAL A 107 9.52 -8.40 22.29
N ASN A 108 9.58 -7.22 21.72
CA ASN A 108 10.33 -7.01 20.49
C ASN A 108 11.76 -6.66 20.90
N SER A 109 12.67 -7.61 20.75
CA SER A 109 14.08 -7.46 21.09
C SER A 109 14.76 -6.26 20.40
N SER A 110 14.19 -5.73 19.32
CA SER A 110 14.73 -4.58 18.58
C SER A 110 14.23 -3.22 19.07
N THR A 111 13.06 -3.14 19.71
CA THR A 111 12.45 -1.87 20.13
C THR A 111 12.13 -1.80 21.63
N GLY A 112 12.27 -2.89 22.37
CA GLY A 112 11.92 -2.97 23.80
C GLY A 112 10.44 -2.74 24.09
N ARG A 113 9.58 -2.81 23.09
CA ARG A 113 8.13 -2.63 23.24
C ARG A 113 7.45 -3.98 23.30
N ASP A 114 6.57 -4.08 24.20
CA ASP A 114 5.83 -5.30 24.53
C ASP A 114 4.37 -5.16 24.09
N TYR A 115 3.82 -6.13 23.35
CA TYR A 115 2.43 -6.14 22.87
C TYR A 115 1.78 -7.50 23.13
N TYR A 116 0.50 -7.50 23.47
CA TYR A 116 -0.32 -8.70 23.41
C TYR A 116 -1.23 -8.67 22.19
N ASP A 117 -1.16 -9.74 21.41
CA ASP A 117 -2.16 -10.04 20.40
C ASP A 117 -3.28 -10.86 21.04
N VAL A 118 -4.51 -10.45 20.85
CA VAL A 118 -5.62 -11.37 20.96
C VAL A 118 -5.69 -12.15 19.67
N ASN A 119 -5.73 -13.46 19.79
CA ASN A 119 -5.87 -14.36 18.66
C ASN A 119 -7.34 -14.36 18.22
N LEU A 120 -7.76 -13.30 17.53
CA LEU A 120 -9.08 -13.19 16.93
C LEU A 120 -9.04 -13.70 15.49
N GLU A 121 -10.19 -14.11 15.01
CA GLU A 121 -10.34 -14.41 13.58
C GLU A 121 -10.04 -13.14 12.75
N SER A 122 -9.18 -13.25 11.75
CA SER A 122 -8.76 -12.09 10.95
C SER A 122 -9.93 -11.43 10.23
N ALA A 123 -10.95 -12.19 9.83
CA ALA A 123 -12.15 -11.67 9.19
C ALA A 123 -12.96 -10.77 10.14
N ASP A 124 -13.07 -11.13 11.43
CA ASP A 124 -13.74 -10.31 12.45
C ASP A 124 -13.04 -8.97 12.64
N VAL A 125 -11.70 -9.00 12.74
CA VAL A 125 -10.89 -7.78 12.88
C VAL A 125 -11.04 -6.88 11.67
N LEU A 126 -11.02 -7.46 10.46
CA LEU A 126 -11.20 -6.72 9.22
C LEU A 126 -12.59 -6.10 9.11
N ASN A 127 -13.65 -6.88 9.41
CA ASN A 127 -15.02 -6.38 9.38
C ASN A 127 -15.20 -5.18 10.33
N ARG A 128 -14.65 -5.28 11.52
CA ARG A 128 -14.68 -4.20 12.50
C ARG A 128 -13.86 -2.99 12.05
N PHE A 129 -12.65 -3.21 11.52
CA PHE A 129 -11.85 -2.14 10.95
C PHE A 129 -12.57 -1.41 9.82
N ILE A 130 -13.26 -2.13 8.93
CA ILE A 130 -14.03 -1.53 7.85
C ILE A 130 -15.12 -0.63 8.41
N LYS A 131 -15.91 -1.10 9.38
CA LYS A 131 -16.97 -0.31 10.01
C LYS A 131 -16.44 0.95 10.69
N ASP A 132 -15.49 0.78 11.60
CA ASP A 132 -14.88 1.87 12.36
C ASP A 132 -14.13 2.84 11.43
N GLY A 133 -13.50 2.31 10.39
CA GLY A 133 -12.77 3.07 9.38
C GLY A 133 -13.67 3.96 8.54
N ILE A 134 -14.82 3.47 8.16
CA ILE A 134 -15.82 4.27 7.43
C ILE A 134 -16.35 5.41 8.31
N GLU A 135 -16.66 5.14 9.57
CA GLU A 135 -17.04 6.17 10.53
C GLU A 135 -15.96 7.24 10.67
N LYS A 136 -14.71 6.81 10.78
CA LYS A 136 -13.56 7.72 10.86
C LYS A 136 -13.40 8.55 9.59
N ILE A 137 -13.48 7.94 8.40
CA ILE A 137 -13.40 8.66 7.12
C ILE A 137 -14.49 9.73 7.03
N ASN A 138 -15.70 9.42 7.48
CA ASN A 138 -16.85 10.33 7.40
C ASN A 138 -16.85 11.41 8.48
N SER A 139 -16.07 11.24 9.55
CA SER A 139 -15.96 12.23 10.63
C SER A 139 -15.13 13.47 10.26
N GLY A 140 -14.48 13.49 9.10
CA GLY A 140 -13.60 14.59 8.71
C GLY A 140 -13.12 14.51 7.26
N ASN A 141 -12.08 15.27 6.95
CA ASN A 141 -11.50 15.33 5.61
C ASN A 141 -10.41 14.26 5.41
N PHE A 142 -10.79 12.99 5.60
CA PHE A 142 -9.88 11.87 5.43
C PHE A 142 -10.05 11.23 4.05
N ALA A 143 -8.93 11.03 3.34
CA ALA A 143 -8.87 10.28 2.10
C ALA A 143 -9.03 8.78 2.35
N TYR A 144 -8.31 8.30 3.36
CA TYR A 144 -8.28 6.90 3.74
C TYR A 144 -7.91 6.72 5.21
N VAL A 145 -8.08 5.50 5.68
CA VAL A 145 -7.58 5.03 6.97
C VAL A 145 -6.81 3.72 6.81
N THR A 146 -5.89 3.46 7.73
CA THR A 146 -5.04 2.26 7.72
C THR A 146 -4.87 1.68 9.13
N MET A 147 -4.26 0.50 9.23
CA MET A 147 -3.78 -0.09 10.47
C MET A 147 -2.27 0.10 10.63
N GLN A 148 -1.79 -0.03 11.86
CA GLN A 148 -0.36 -0.10 12.13
C GLN A 148 0.20 -1.49 11.81
N GLY A 149 1.43 -1.53 11.33
CA GLY A 149 2.21 -2.76 11.39
C GLY A 149 2.41 -3.18 12.86
N ARG A 150 2.41 -4.47 13.15
CA ARG A 150 2.49 -5.06 14.50
C ARG A 150 3.49 -4.36 15.43
N LEU A 151 4.68 -4.02 14.91
CA LEU A 151 5.77 -3.44 15.68
C LEU A 151 5.54 -1.98 16.12
N PHE A 152 4.52 -1.34 15.57
CA PHE A 152 4.25 0.09 15.76
C PHE A 152 2.91 0.36 16.45
N CYS A 153 2.17 -0.69 16.83
CA CYS A 153 0.93 -0.52 17.58
C CYS A 153 1.18 0.14 18.92
N GLU A 154 0.26 1.01 19.31
CA GLU A 154 0.31 1.74 20.56
C GLU A 154 -1.02 1.59 21.29
N TYR A 155 -0.99 1.50 22.62
CA TYR A 155 -2.18 1.66 23.43
C TYR A 155 -2.20 3.07 24.00
N ARG A 156 -3.17 3.87 23.56
CA ARG A 156 -3.40 5.25 23.98
C ARG A 156 -4.87 5.42 24.36
N ASP A 157 -5.23 6.55 24.90
CA ASP A 157 -6.63 6.89 25.20
C ASP A 157 -7.48 7.08 23.92
N TYR A 158 -6.83 7.24 22.77
CA TYR A 158 -7.46 7.32 21.46
C TYR A 158 -7.12 6.09 20.60
N VAL A 159 -8.02 5.73 19.69
CA VAL A 159 -7.88 4.60 18.75
C VAL A 159 -7.26 5.04 17.44
N TRP A 160 -7.63 6.24 16.99
CA TRP A 160 -7.24 6.80 15.71
C TRP A 160 -6.19 7.89 15.88
N LYS A 161 -5.09 7.75 15.20
CA LYS A 161 -4.03 8.75 15.13
C LYS A 161 -4.07 9.44 13.77
N ASP A 162 -4.51 10.69 13.77
CA ASP A 162 -4.47 11.53 12.59
C ASP A 162 -3.02 11.93 12.36
N THR A 163 -2.51 11.61 11.18
CA THR A 163 -1.09 11.72 10.94
C THR A 163 -0.82 12.22 9.53
N LYS A 164 0.26 12.96 9.42
CA LYS A 164 0.88 13.31 8.14
C LYS A 164 2.10 12.42 7.83
N SER A 165 2.48 11.52 8.74
CA SER A 165 3.67 10.70 8.62
C SER A 165 3.34 9.21 8.60
N THR A 166 3.85 8.52 7.61
CA THR A 166 3.95 7.07 7.43
C THR A 166 2.84 6.19 7.98
N SER A 167 1.96 5.79 7.13
CA SER A 167 1.11 4.63 7.31
C SER A 167 1.65 3.45 6.48
N SER A 168 1.22 2.24 6.80
CA SER A 168 1.38 1.13 5.88
C SER A 168 0.56 1.40 4.63
N THR A 169 1.20 1.53 3.50
CA THR A 169 0.55 1.72 2.21
C THR A 169 0.04 0.41 1.64
N GLN A 170 0.49 -0.71 2.19
CA GLN A 170 0.08 -2.08 1.85
C GLN A 170 -1.35 -2.43 2.26
N PHE A 171 -1.98 -1.57 3.05
CA PHE A 171 -3.31 -1.78 3.58
C PHE A 171 -3.99 -0.45 3.85
N ALA A 172 -5.04 -0.11 3.11
CA ALA A 172 -5.75 1.15 3.29
C ALA A 172 -7.20 1.09 2.81
N LEU A 173 -8.12 1.55 3.65
CA LEU A 173 -9.52 1.75 3.31
C LEU A 173 -9.70 3.18 2.78
N TRP A 174 -10.04 3.31 1.51
CA TRP A 174 -10.14 4.57 0.78
C TRP A 174 -11.57 4.98 0.49
N ARG A 175 -11.81 6.29 0.34
CA ARG A 175 -12.97 6.77 -0.44
C ARG A 175 -12.80 6.33 -1.89
N SER A 176 -13.74 5.57 -2.43
CA SER A 176 -13.61 4.95 -3.74
C SER A 176 -13.37 5.96 -4.86
N GLY A 177 -14.18 7.01 -4.93
CA GLY A 177 -14.05 8.03 -5.98
C GLY A 177 -12.68 8.71 -5.98
N LEU A 178 -12.17 9.09 -4.80
CA LEU A 178 -10.86 9.72 -4.67
C LEU A 178 -9.71 8.75 -5.04
N PHE A 179 -9.83 7.48 -4.63
CA PHE A 179 -8.82 6.48 -4.96
C PHE A 179 -8.77 6.21 -6.47
N LYS A 180 -9.94 6.04 -7.09
CA LYS A 180 -10.05 5.86 -8.54
C LYS A 180 -9.51 7.06 -9.31
N GLU A 181 -9.82 8.28 -8.87
CA GLU A 181 -9.31 9.52 -9.45
C GLU A 181 -7.78 9.59 -9.37
N ALA A 182 -7.19 9.22 -8.23
CA ALA A 182 -5.75 9.16 -8.07
C ALA A 182 -5.11 8.13 -9.02
N ILE A 183 -5.70 6.94 -9.15
CA ILE A 183 -5.22 5.89 -10.06
C ILE A 183 -5.27 6.38 -11.52
N ASP A 184 -6.38 7.00 -11.93
CA ASP A 184 -6.54 7.52 -13.29
C ASP A 184 -5.56 8.67 -13.58
N TYR A 185 -5.34 9.55 -12.60
CA TYR A 185 -4.37 10.63 -12.73
C TYR A 185 -2.95 10.10 -12.99
N PHE A 186 -2.50 9.08 -12.23
CA PHE A 186 -1.17 8.51 -12.41
C PHE A 186 -1.06 7.65 -13.66
N ARG A 187 -2.16 7.21 -14.24
CA ARG A 187 -2.12 6.46 -15.49
C ARG A 187 -1.62 7.27 -16.69
N GLN A 188 -1.64 8.58 -16.61
CA GLN A 188 -1.08 9.46 -17.66
C GLN A 188 0.45 9.37 -17.76
N PHE A 189 1.13 8.95 -16.68
CA PHE A 189 2.57 8.75 -16.67
C PHE A 189 2.92 7.34 -17.13
N GLU A 190 4.01 7.21 -17.89
CA GLU A 190 4.56 5.90 -18.27
C GLU A 190 5.33 5.26 -17.12
N PHE A 191 6.04 6.07 -16.37
CA PHE A 191 6.66 5.77 -15.09
C PHE A 191 5.66 6.22 -14.00
N PRO A 192 5.52 5.62 -12.92
CA PRO A 192 6.03 4.50 -12.18
C PRO A 192 5.08 3.31 -12.21
N ARG A 193 5.45 2.29 -12.92
CA ARG A 193 4.63 1.08 -13.01
C ARG A 193 5.06 -0.01 -12.05
N VAL A 194 6.22 0.16 -11.42
CA VAL A 194 6.91 -0.95 -10.73
C VAL A 194 6.75 -0.88 -9.21
N HIS A 195 6.98 0.29 -8.60
CA HIS A 195 6.92 0.47 -7.15
C HIS A 195 6.53 1.90 -6.78
N GLY A 196 6.14 2.11 -5.53
CA GLY A 196 5.84 3.45 -5.03
C GLY A 196 4.49 4.01 -5.44
N TYR A 197 3.68 3.27 -6.21
CA TYR A 197 2.35 3.70 -6.64
C TYR A 197 1.47 4.14 -5.46
N ASP A 198 1.60 3.51 -4.32
CA ASP A 198 0.93 3.85 -3.08
C ASP A 198 1.32 5.24 -2.54
N GLN A 199 2.58 5.64 -2.70
CA GLN A 199 3.07 6.96 -2.32
C GLN A 199 2.47 8.05 -3.23
N PHE A 200 2.26 7.75 -4.51
CA PHE A 200 1.60 8.65 -5.46
C PHE A 200 0.17 8.92 -5.05
N TYR A 201 -0.62 7.87 -4.75
CA TYR A 201 -2.02 8.04 -4.37
C TYR A 201 -2.17 8.87 -3.10
N ARG A 202 -1.27 8.65 -2.14
CA ARG A 202 -1.20 9.45 -0.93
C ARG A 202 -0.85 10.91 -1.24
N ALA A 203 0.16 11.15 -2.07
CA ALA A 203 0.58 12.49 -2.47
C ALA A 203 -0.57 13.24 -3.17
N TYR A 204 -1.25 12.56 -4.10
CA TYR A 204 -2.42 13.10 -4.78
C TYR A 204 -3.52 13.52 -3.81
N ALA A 205 -3.88 12.67 -2.88
CA ALA A 205 -4.90 12.97 -1.89
C ALA A 205 -4.51 14.16 -0.98
N MET A 206 -3.23 14.21 -0.57
CA MET A 206 -2.72 15.31 0.24
C MET A 206 -2.70 16.64 -0.53
N ASP A 207 -2.34 16.63 -1.82
CA ASP A 207 -2.37 17.82 -2.69
C ASP A 207 -3.80 18.40 -2.83
N LYS A 208 -4.80 17.53 -2.81
CA LYS A 208 -6.22 17.90 -2.76
C LYS A 208 -6.72 18.32 -1.37
N GLY A 209 -5.84 18.42 -0.38
CA GLY A 209 -6.15 18.86 0.97
C GLY A 209 -6.72 17.78 1.90
N TYR A 210 -6.70 16.51 1.48
CA TYR A 210 -7.12 15.41 2.34
C TYR A 210 -5.99 15.00 3.31
N THR A 211 -6.42 14.44 4.43
CA THR A 211 -5.53 13.80 5.42
C THR A 211 -5.83 12.30 5.50
N TYR A 212 -5.15 11.60 6.38
CA TYR A 212 -5.45 10.20 6.67
C TYR A 212 -5.30 9.90 8.15
N SER A 213 -5.86 8.79 8.58
CA SER A 213 -5.79 8.36 9.97
C SER A 213 -5.36 6.91 10.07
N CYS A 214 -4.70 6.57 11.17
CA CYS A 214 -4.20 5.24 11.43
C CYS A 214 -4.82 4.67 12.70
N ASN A 215 -5.41 3.48 12.61
CA ASN A 215 -5.81 2.74 13.78
C ASN A 215 -4.57 2.16 14.47
N ILE A 216 -4.28 2.63 15.68
CA ILE A 216 -3.08 2.24 16.41
C ILE A 216 -3.30 1.06 17.35
N ARG A 217 -4.54 0.58 17.49
CA ARG A 217 -4.92 -0.57 18.32
C ARG A 217 -5.19 -1.84 17.52
N MET A 218 -5.22 -1.75 16.18
CA MET A 218 -5.31 -2.90 15.31
C MET A 218 -3.98 -3.11 14.59
N ALA A 219 -3.51 -4.35 14.58
CA ALA A 219 -2.22 -4.72 14.02
C ALA A 219 -2.38 -5.57 12.76
N LEU A 220 -1.63 -5.24 11.72
CA LEU A 220 -1.47 -6.10 10.56
C LEU A 220 -0.13 -6.82 10.59
N TYR A 221 -0.12 -8.03 10.07
CA TYR A 221 1.04 -8.90 9.97
C TYR A 221 1.33 -9.20 8.52
N THR A 222 2.53 -8.88 8.10
CA THR A 222 3.07 -9.35 6.83
C THR A 222 3.78 -10.68 7.04
N LYS A 223 3.63 -11.59 6.10
CA LYS A 223 4.47 -12.77 6.06
C LYS A 223 5.87 -12.31 5.69
N ASN A 224 6.88 -12.56 6.55
CA ASN A 224 8.29 -12.37 6.18
C ASN A 224 8.62 -13.34 5.05
N GLN A 225 8.34 -12.91 3.85
CA GLN A 225 8.72 -13.65 2.65
C GLN A 225 10.13 -13.17 2.32
N GLY A 226 11.02 -14.11 2.10
CA GLY A 226 12.37 -13.79 1.67
C GLY A 226 12.33 -12.91 0.41
N VAL A 227 13.35 -12.11 0.23
CA VAL A 227 13.53 -11.14 -0.87
C VAL A 227 13.23 -11.75 -2.26
N ASN A 228 13.28 -13.06 -2.38
CA ASN A 228 13.07 -13.81 -3.63
C ASN A 228 11.59 -13.99 -4.02
N ASP A 229 10.64 -13.66 -3.15
CA ASP A 229 9.20 -13.89 -3.39
C ASP A 229 8.43 -12.60 -3.75
N SER A 230 9.10 -11.47 -3.78
CA SER A 230 8.49 -10.19 -4.16
C SER A 230 8.77 -9.87 -5.63
N VAL A 231 8.04 -8.91 -6.18
CA VAL A 231 8.36 -8.25 -7.48
C VAL A 231 9.77 -7.63 -7.45
N ILE A 232 10.41 -7.63 -6.30
CA ILE A 232 11.79 -7.25 -6.08
C ILE A 232 12.68 -8.22 -6.84
N ARG A 233 13.30 -7.71 -7.87
CA ARG A 233 14.24 -8.49 -8.67
C ARG A 233 15.40 -8.96 -7.77
N PRO A 234 15.86 -10.23 -7.89
CA PRO A 234 16.93 -10.78 -7.08
C PRO A 234 18.27 -10.03 -7.19
N ASP A 235 18.42 -9.21 -8.23
CA ASP A 235 19.62 -8.45 -8.57
C ASP A 235 19.80 -7.13 -7.79
N GLY A 236 18.93 -6.85 -6.82
CA GLY A 236 19.00 -5.61 -6.02
C GLY A 236 18.45 -4.36 -6.74
N THR A 237 17.95 -4.51 -7.97
CA THR A 237 17.41 -3.38 -8.77
C THR A 237 16.26 -2.66 -8.09
N PHE A 238 15.56 -3.33 -7.17
CA PHE A 238 14.45 -2.75 -6.42
C PHE A 238 14.86 -1.51 -5.60
N ALA A 239 15.95 -1.61 -4.84
CA ALA A 239 16.40 -0.49 -3.99
C ALA A 239 16.77 0.72 -4.83
N ASP A 240 17.33 0.49 -6.00
CA ASP A 240 17.73 1.55 -6.92
C ASP A 240 16.50 2.16 -7.62
N LEU A 241 15.57 1.35 -8.12
CA LEU A 241 14.36 1.84 -8.77
C LEU A 241 13.43 2.58 -7.79
N SER A 242 13.38 2.16 -6.52
CA SER A 242 12.59 2.88 -5.49
C SER A 242 13.10 4.31 -5.23
N VAL A 243 14.37 4.58 -5.52
CA VAL A 243 14.92 5.94 -5.46
C VAL A 243 14.34 6.81 -6.58
N LEU A 244 14.18 6.25 -7.79
CA LEU A 244 13.57 6.96 -8.91
C LEU A 244 12.10 7.30 -8.63
N ASP A 245 11.33 6.36 -8.06
CA ASP A 245 9.95 6.61 -7.60
C ASP A 245 9.90 7.78 -6.62
N THR A 246 10.83 7.77 -5.67
CA THR A 246 10.93 8.80 -4.64
C THR A 246 11.21 10.18 -5.24
N ILE A 247 12.17 10.26 -6.17
CA ILE A 247 12.51 11.49 -6.88
C ILE A 247 11.32 11.98 -7.71
N PHE A 248 10.66 11.05 -8.40
CA PHE A 248 9.50 11.37 -9.23
C PHE A 248 8.37 12.02 -8.40
N VAL A 249 8.02 11.44 -7.25
CA VAL A 249 6.99 12.01 -6.36
C VAL A 249 7.40 13.40 -5.86
N LYS A 250 8.67 13.60 -5.52
CA LYS A 250 9.19 14.90 -5.08
C LYS A 250 9.06 15.97 -6.14
N GLU A 251 9.49 15.67 -7.35
CA GLU A 251 9.44 16.63 -8.46
C GLU A 251 7.99 16.97 -8.83
N LEU A 252 7.10 15.98 -8.78
CA LEU A 252 5.68 16.18 -9.06
C LEU A 252 4.97 16.98 -7.95
N TYR A 253 5.40 16.83 -6.68
CA TYR A 253 4.82 17.49 -5.50
C TYR A 253 5.90 18.21 -4.68
N PRO A 254 6.51 19.28 -5.23
CA PRO A 254 7.60 19.98 -4.56
C PRO A 254 7.16 20.57 -3.22
N GLY A 255 7.98 20.39 -2.20
CA GLY A 255 7.74 20.90 -0.85
C GLY A 255 6.75 20.10 0.00
N MET A 256 6.12 19.05 -0.55
CA MET A 256 5.15 18.23 0.19
C MET A 256 5.85 17.16 1.06
N PHE A 257 6.99 16.65 0.61
CA PHE A 257 7.71 15.58 1.25
C PHE A 257 9.14 15.95 1.60
N LYS A 258 9.61 15.44 2.73
CA LYS A 258 11.01 15.39 3.09
C LYS A 258 11.55 13.98 2.92
N TYR A 259 12.85 13.88 2.73
CA TYR A 259 13.55 12.62 2.61
C TYR A 259 14.20 12.23 3.91
N ARG A 260 14.13 10.95 4.22
CA ARG A 260 14.89 10.36 5.30
C ARG A 260 15.73 9.21 4.76
N LYS A 261 17.05 9.37 4.85
CA LYS A 261 17.99 8.29 4.56
C LYS A 261 17.93 7.26 5.70
N MET A 262 17.54 6.04 5.35
CA MET A 262 17.58 4.92 6.29
C MET A 262 19.00 4.34 6.38
N ARG A 263 19.32 3.65 7.48
CA ARG A 263 20.62 2.96 7.64
C ARG A 263 20.89 1.92 6.54
N THR A 264 19.83 1.37 5.94
CA THR A 264 19.87 0.40 4.85
C THR A 264 20.16 1.03 3.48
N GLY A 265 20.32 2.35 3.39
CA GLY A 265 20.44 3.07 2.12
C GLY A 265 19.12 3.40 1.44
N PHE A 266 17.99 2.88 1.93
CA PHE A 266 16.67 3.28 1.45
C PHE A 266 16.40 4.75 1.75
N VAL A 267 15.70 5.40 0.83
CA VAL A 267 15.16 6.74 1.03
C VAL A 267 13.67 6.62 1.31
N LYS A 268 13.23 7.19 2.41
CA LYS A 268 11.84 7.21 2.80
C LYS A 268 11.26 8.60 2.61
N LEU A 269 10.09 8.68 1.96
CA LEU A 269 9.32 9.92 1.90
C LEU A 269 8.54 10.11 3.20
N GLU A 270 8.70 11.26 3.82
CA GLU A 270 7.92 11.69 4.97
C GLU A 270 7.32 13.07 4.69
N PRO A 271 6.08 13.36 5.15
CA PRO A 271 5.54 14.71 5.02
C PRO A 271 6.37 15.74 5.77
N GLY A 272 6.61 16.90 5.16
CA GLY A 272 7.34 18.00 5.77
C GLY A 272 8.29 18.70 4.80
N HIS A 273 9.04 19.67 5.31
CA HIS A 273 10.02 20.40 4.50
C HIS A 273 11.29 19.59 4.30
N ASP A 274 11.94 19.80 3.18
CA ASP A 274 13.15 19.12 2.76
C ASP A 274 14.35 19.44 3.66
N ASP A 275 15.08 18.42 4.09
CA ASP A 275 16.25 18.56 4.98
C ASP A 275 17.58 18.65 4.21
N GLY A 276 17.55 19.01 2.92
CA GLY A 276 18.76 19.31 2.16
C GLY A 276 19.54 18.10 1.64
N ILE A 277 18.89 16.97 1.38
CA ILE A 277 19.55 15.79 0.77
C ILE A 277 19.51 15.78 -0.77
N ASP A 278 19.23 16.92 -1.40
CA ASP A 278 19.12 17.02 -2.86
C ASP A 278 20.37 16.52 -3.60
N GLY A 279 21.56 16.84 -3.09
CA GLY A 279 22.80 16.33 -3.65
C GLY A 279 22.87 14.80 -3.62
N TYR A 280 22.50 14.19 -2.50
CA TYR A 280 22.48 12.73 -2.36
C TYR A 280 21.50 12.08 -3.33
N LEU A 281 20.30 12.63 -3.49
CA LEU A 281 19.29 12.10 -4.42
C LEU A 281 19.75 12.22 -5.87
N LYS A 282 20.35 13.34 -6.24
CA LYS A 282 20.88 13.54 -7.58
C LYS A 282 21.99 12.55 -7.91
N ASP A 283 22.90 12.31 -6.98
CA ASP A 283 23.96 11.31 -7.15
C ASP A 283 23.38 9.90 -7.28
N ARG A 284 22.36 9.57 -6.49
CA ARG A 284 21.66 8.28 -6.57
C ARG A 284 20.89 8.13 -7.87
N GLU A 285 20.21 9.17 -8.36
CA GLU A 285 19.55 9.18 -9.66
C GLU A 285 20.54 8.84 -10.77
N ILE A 286 21.67 9.56 -10.84
CA ILE A 286 22.70 9.33 -11.86
C ILE A 286 23.27 7.91 -11.78
N ASN A 287 23.57 7.44 -10.57
CA ASN A 287 24.11 6.09 -10.36
C ASN A 287 23.10 5.01 -10.78
N THR A 288 21.83 5.17 -10.43
CA THR A 288 20.78 4.23 -10.83
C THR A 288 20.61 4.18 -12.34
N LEU A 289 20.52 5.33 -13.00
CA LEU A 289 20.40 5.41 -14.44
C LEU A 289 21.59 4.75 -15.17
N ASN A 290 22.80 4.92 -14.63
CA ASN A 290 24.00 4.31 -15.21
C ASN A 290 24.08 2.80 -14.95
N ASN A 291 23.78 2.35 -13.73
CA ASN A 291 23.88 0.94 -13.34
C ASN A 291 22.88 0.03 -14.08
N HIS A 292 21.74 0.58 -14.44
CA HIS A 292 20.67 -0.19 -15.09
C HIS A 292 20.62 0.02 -16.61
N ASN A 293 21.61 0.70 -17.21
CA ASN A 293 21.67 1.01 -18.65
C ASN A 293 20.33 1.54 -19.19
N LEU A 294 19.65 2.36 -18.38
CA LEU A 294 18.39 2.95 -18.80
C LEU A 294 18.65 3.85 -20.01
N ASP A 295 17.91 3.61 -21.06
CA ASP A 295 18.05 4.40 -22.30
C ASP A 295 17.74 5.86 -22.00
N LYS A 296 18.78 6.70 -22.08
CA LYS A 296 18.70 8.13 -21.76
C LYS A 296 17.67 8.91 -22.59
N PHE A 297 17.13 8.31 -23.65
CA PHE A 297 16.17 8.97 -24.54
C PHE A 297 14.79 8.32 -24.55
N ASN A 298 14.70 7.03 -24.25
CA ASN A 298 13.46 6.27 -24.37
C ASN A 298 12.92 5.69 -23.07
N ASP A 299 13.68 5.77 -21.97
CA ASP A 299 13.22 5.27 -20.69
C ASP A 299 12.01 6.08 -20.18
N PRO A 300 10.93 5.41 -19.76
CA PRO A 300 9.72 6.07 -19.25
C PRO A 300 9.99 7.06 -18.12
N TYR A 301 10.89 6.73 -17.18
CA TYR A 301 11.26 7.65 -16.11
C TYR A 301 11.85 8.96 -16.66
N ILE A 302 12.80 8.85 -17.58
CA ILE A 302 13.49 10.03 -18.14
C ILE A 302 12.52 10.91 -18.92
N LYS A 303 11.61 10.32 -19.69
CA LYS A 303 10.57 11.06 -20.41
C LYS A 303 9.68 11.84 -19.45
N ASP A 304 9.14 11.15 -18.45
CA ASP A 304 8.19 11.75 -17.53
C ASP A 304 8.85 12.79 -16.61
N ILE A 305 10.04 12.49 -16.05
CA ILE A 305 10.74 13.44 -15.19
C ILE A 305 11.17 14.70 -15.93
N SER A 306 11.52 14.57 -17.20
CA SER A 306 11.86 15.73 -18.05
C SER A 306 10.66 16.63 -18.27
N LYS A 307 9.48 16.06 -18.51
CA LYS A 307 8.24 16.83 -18.68
C LYS A 307 7.81 17.49 -17.36
N ILE A 308 8.00 16.82 -16.23
CA ILE A 308 7.74 17.43 -14.92
C ILE A 308 8.66 18.63 -14.70
N ARG A 309 9.96 18.48 -14.94
CA ARG A 309 10.98 19.54 -14.75
C ARG A 309 10.79 20.69 -15.75
N SER A 310 10.27 20.45 -16.95
CA SER A 310 9.94 21.49 -17.92
C SER A 310 8.60 22.20 -17.63
N GLY A 311 7.80 21.68 -16.71
CA GLY A 311 6.48 22.24 -16.39
C GLY A 311 5.39 21.86 -17.38
N GLU A 312 5.59 20.85 -18.21
CA GLU A 312 4.57 20.36 -19.15
C GLU A 312 3.40 19.69 -18.45
N TYR A 313 3.64 19.08 -17.28
CA TYR A 313 2.57 18.58 -16.44
C TYR A 313 2.07 19.70 -15.52
N VAL A 314 1.03 20.39 -15.99
CA VAL A 314 0.28 21.35 -15.17
C VAL A 314 -0.70 20.55 -14.30
N LYS A 315 -0.66 20.76 -12.99
CA LYS A 315 -1.58 20.17 -12.02
C LYS A 315 -3.00 20.71 -12.17
#